data_55eb10ed6b520347b33547ed20324ce9
#
_entry.id   55eb10ed6b520347b33547ed20324ce9
#
_cell.length_a   1.000
_cell.length_b   1.000
_cell.length_c   1.000
_cell.angle_alpha   90.00
_cell.angle_beta   90.00
_cell.angle_gamma   90.00
#
_symmetry.space_group_name_H-M   'P 1'
#
loop_
_entity.id
_entity.type
_entity.pdbx_description
1 polymer ?
#
loop_
_entity_poly.entity_id
_entity_poly.type
_entity_poly.pdbx_seq_one_letter_code
_entity_poly.pdbx_strand_id
1 'polypeptide(L)'
;MNELGSLGITKQRQAVLQVIKDSEEHLTANEVFDHARRLLPGISFATVYNSLRYLKNEALIGEVRFGMDATRYDRNLTRHDH
;
A
#
# COMPACT_ATOMS: atom_id res chain seq x y z
N MET A 1 19.75 10.52 -9.62
CA MET A 1 19.29 10.64 -9.01
C MET A 1 18.27 10.10 -8.76
N ASN A 2 17.91 9.93 -8.11
CA ASN A 2 17.02 9.25 -7.78
C ASN A 2 15.93 9.98 -7.25
N GLU A 3 15.05 10.34 -8.07
CA GLU A 3 13.98 11.07 -7.62
C GLU A 3 13.20 10.34 -6.66
N LEU A 4 13.11 9.04 -6.73
CA LEU A 4 12.37 8.27 -5.79
C LEU A 4 12.87 8.45 -4.41
N GLY A 5 14.15 8.54 -4.26
CA GLY A 5 14.72 8.75 -2.94
C GLY A 5 14.28 10.07 -2.36
N SER A 6 14.27 11.10 -3.18
CA SER A 6 13.92 12.38 -2.65
C SER A 6 12.44 12.49 -2.36
N LEU A 7 11.63 11.61 -2.92
CA LEU A 7 10.22 11.62 -2.63
C LEU A 7 9.86 10.67 -1.50
N GLY A 8 10.84 9.97 -0.94
CA GLY A 8 10.56 9.05 0.14
C GLY A 8 10.03 7.70 -0.32
N ILE A 9 10.00 7.44 -1.60
CA ILE A 9 9.53 6.16 -2.10
C ILE A 9 10.69 5.20 -2.20
N THR A 10 10.70 4.18 -1.37
CA THR A 10 11.74 3.17 -1.39
C THR A 10 11.25 2.00 -2.23
N LYS A 11 12.15 1.05 -2.47
CA LYS A 11 11.78 -0.12 -3.23
C LYS A 11 10.66 -0.87 -2.53
N GLN A 12 10.71 -0.97 -1.21
CA GLN A 12 9.66 -1.65 -0.48
C GLN A 12 8.32 -0.91 -0.60
N ARG A 13 8.35 0.41 -0.48
CA ARG A 13 7.12 1.18 -0.61
C ARG A 13 6.55 1.07 -2.00
N GLN A 14 7.43 1.04 -3.01
CA GLN A 14 6.98 0.90 -4.36
C GLN A 14 6.31 -0.44 -4.59
N ALA A 15 6.87 -1.52 -4.01
CA ALA A 15 6.28 -2.84 -4.15
C ALA A 15 4.90 -2.87 -3.51
N VAL A 16 4.75 -2.29 -2.33
CA VAL A 16 3.46 -2.26 -1.66
C VAL A 16 2.45 -1.46 -2.47
N LEU A 17 2.87 -0.32 -2.99
CA LEU A 17 1.98 0.49 -3.81
C LEU A 17 1.55 -0.28 -5.04
N GLN A 18 2.47 -1.01 -5.67
CA GLN A 18 2.15 -1.76 -6.86
C GLN A 18 1.11 -2.85 -6.57
N VAL A 19 1.24 -3.53 -5.43
CA VAL A 19 0.27 -4.54 -5.04
C VAL A 19 -1.13 -3.93 -4.97
N ILE A 20 -1.22 -2.77 -4.33
CA ILE A 20 -2.51 -2.11 -4.17
C ILE A 20 -3.06 -1.67 -5.53
N LYS A 21 -2.20 -1.11 -6.38
CA LYS A 21 -2.65 -0.60 -7.66
C LYS A 21 -3.09 -1.72 -8.61
N ASP A 22 -2.51 -2.90 -8.46
CA ASP A 22 -2.86 -4.00 -9.32
C ASP A 22 -4.10 -4.74 -8.86
N SER A 23 -4.55 -4.49 -7.63
CA SER A 23 -5.70 -5.19 -7.11
C SER A 23 -6.97 -4.41 -7.38
N GLU A 24 -8.03 -5.09 -7.75
CA GLU A 24 -9.29 -4.44 -7.92
C GLU A 24 -10.11 -4.56 -6.67
N GLU A 25 -9.57 -5.17 -5.63
CA GLU A 25 -10.30 -5.35 -4.40
C GLU A 25 -9.61 -4.62 -3.28
N HIS A 26 -10.35 -4.37 -2.21
CA HIS A 26 -9.76 -3.78 -1.02
C HIS A 26 -9.01 -4.88 -0.30
N LEU A 27 -7.75 -4.65 0.02
CA LEU A 27 -6.90 -5.66 0.63
C LEU A 27 -6.58 -5.31 2.07
N THR A 28 -6.57 -6.30 2.94
CA THR A 28 -6.10 -6.10 4.31
C THR A 28 -4.57 -6.07 4.29
N ALA A 29 -3.97 -5.63 5.39
CA ALA A 29 -2.51 -5.59 5.48
C ALA A 29 -1.91 -6.98 5.30
N ASN A 30 -2.56 -8.02 5.81
CA ASN A 30 -2.06 -9.38 5.66
C ASN A 30 -2.09 -9.81 4.20
N GLU A 31 -3.14 -9.43 3.49
CA GLU A 31 -3.25 -9.77 2.08
C GLU A 31 -2.21 -9.02 1.26
N VAL A 32 -1.98 -7.76 1.62
CA VAL A 32 -0.94 -6.99 0.94
C VAL A 32 0.42 -7.63 1.17
N PHE A 33 0.67 -8.07 2.41
CA PHE A 33 1.93 -8.71 2.73
C PHE A 33 2.12 -9.99 1.90
N ASP A 34 1.07 -10.79 1.78
CA ASP A 34 1.15 -11.99 1.00
C ASP A 34 1.56 -11.72 -0.43
N HIS A 35 1.00 -10.70 -1.04
CA HIS A 35 1.33 -10.35 -2.41
C HIS A 35 2.70 -9.68 -2.50
N ALA A 36 3.03 -8.81 -1.55
CA ALA A 36 4.28 -8.08 -1.60
C ALA A 36 5.49 -9.01 -1.50
N ARG A 37 5.38 -10.08 -0.74
CA ARG A 37 6.53 -10.96 -0.62
C ARG A 37 6.77 -11.77 -1.87
N ARG A 38 5.83 -11.78 -2.80
CA ARG A 38 6.10 -12.41 -4.09
C ARG A 38 6.97 -11.50 -4.93
N LEU A 39 6.87 -10.18 -4.71
CA LEU A 39 7.70 -9.24 -5.43
C LEU A 39 9.04 -9.04 -4.73
N LEU A 40 9.02 -9.04 -3.40
CA LEU A 40 10.23 -8.85 -2.61
C LEU A 40 10.24 -9.89 -1.51
N PRO A 41 10.81 -11.07 -1.77
CA PRO A 41 10.73 -12.17 -0.81
C PRO A 41 11.25 -11.87 0.58
N GLY A 42 12.14 -10.93 0.72
CA GLY A 42 12.67 -10.61 2.04
C GLY A 42 11.89 -9.57 2.81
N ILE A 43 10.79 -9.06 2.26
CA ILE A 43 10.08 -7.99 2.92
C ILE A 43 9.37 -8.52 4.16
N SER A 44 9.37 -7.75 5.24
CA SER A 44 8.72 -8.18 6.48
C SER A 44 7.33 -7.56 6.58
N PHE A 45 6.50 -8.14 7.42
CA PHE A 45 5.17 -7.59 7.63
C PHE A 45 5.25 -6.18 8.20
N ALA A 46 6.19 -5.94 9.11
CA ALA A 46 6.36 -4.61 9.68
C ALA A 46 6.66 -3.58 8.61
N THR A 47 7.51 -3.95 7.65
CA THR A 47 7.84 -3.05 6.56
C THR A 47 6.62 -2.78 5.69
N VAL A 48 5.82 -3.81 5.44
CA VAL A 48 4.60 -3.63 4.66
C VAL A 48 3.65 -2.70 5.39
N TYR A 49 3.47 -2.92 6.69
CA TYR A 49 2.55 -2.09 7.45
C TYR A 49 3.00 -0.63 7.50
N ASN A 50 4.30 -0.41 7.70
CA ASN A 50 4.82 0.95 7.71
C ASN A 50 4.69 1.60 6.34
N SER A 51 4.85 0.81 5.27
CA SER A 51 4.69 1.32 3.93
C SER A 51 3.24 1.72 3.68
N LEU A 52 2.29 0.92 4.15
CA LEU A 52 0.89 1.25 4.00
C LEU A 52 0.56 2.56 4.70
N ARG A 53 1.11 2.75 5.91
CA ARG A 53 0.86 4.00 6.63
C ARG A 53 1.45 5.19 5.88
N TYR A 54 2.65 5.03 5.35
CA TYR A 54 3.27 6.11 4.60
C TYR A 54 2.45 6.46 3.37
N LEU A 55 2.06 5.44 2.61
CA LEU A 55 1.32 5.67 1.38
C LEU A 55 -0.05 6.29 1.63
N LYS A 56 -0.69 5.88 2.72
CA LYS A 56 -1.96 6.46 3.07
C LYS A 56 -1.79 7.92 3.47
N ASN A 57 -0.76 8.22 4.25
CA ASN A 57 -0.52 9.58 4.68
C ASN A 57 -0.18 10.51 3.51
N GLU A 58 0.39 9.95 2.45
CA GLU A 58 0.70 10.72 1.26
C GLU A 58 -0.47 10.73 0.28
N ALA A 59 -1.60 10.15 0.66
CA ALA A 59 -2.79 10.11 -0.16
C ALA A 59 -2.59 9.33 -1.46
N LEU A 60 -1.64 8.40 -1.46
CA LEU A 60 -1.42 7.58 -2.64
C LEU A 60 -2.31 6.35 -2.65
N ILE A 61 -2.84 5.98 -1.51
CA ILE A 61 -3.80 4.88 -1.40
C ILE A 61 -4.88 5.30 -0.44
N GLY A 62 -6.01 4.63 -0.49
CA GLY A 62 -7.12 4.88 0.42
C GLY A 62 -7.20 3.83 1.50
N GLU A 63 -7.92 4.13 2.56
CA GLU A 63 -8.09 3.23 3.67
C GLU A 63 -9.56 3.14 3.98
N VAL A 64 -10.08 1.93 4.10
CA VAL A 64 -11.49 1.72 4.36
C VAL A 64 -11.66 0.77 5.53
N ARG A 65 -12.60 1.09 6.41
CA ARG A 65 -12.87 0.22 7.53
C ARG A 65 -14.37 0.00 7.59
N PHE A 66 -14.78 -1.25 7.61
CA PHE A 66 -16.18 -1.59 7.63
C PHE A 66 -16.53 -2.11 9.01
N GLY A 67 -17.08 -1.26 9.84
CA GLY A 67 -17.49 -1.66 11.17
C GLY A 67 -16.30 -2.12 12.00
N MET A 68 -16.36 -3.34 12.48
CA MET A 68 -15.28 -3.87 13.31
C MET A 68 -14.31 -4.73 12.52
N ASP A 69 -14.47 -4.78 11.23
CA ASP A 69 -13.57 -5.56 10.41
C ASP A 69 -12.19 -4.92 10.32
N ALA A 70 -11.25 -5.69 9.83
CA ALA A 70 -9.91 -5.19 9.63
C ALA A 70 -9.91 -4.06 8.62
N THR A 71 -8.99 -3.14 8.79
CA THR A 71 -8.82 -2.06 7.84
C THR A 71 -8.39 -2.62 6.49
N ARG A 72 -8.91 -2.07 5.42
CA ARG A 72 -8.55 -2.48 4.07
C ARG A 72 -8.03 -1.28 3.31
N TYR A 73 -7.22 -1.54 2.30
CA TYR A 73 -6.58 -0.50 1.52
C TYR A 73 -6.95 -0.64 0.06
N ASP A 74 -7.06 0.46 -0.65
CA ASP A 74 -7.42 0.41 -2.05
C ASP A 74 -6.66 1.45 -2.85
N ARG A 75 -6.92 1.50 -4.14
CA ARG A 75 -6.17 2.35 -5.04
C ARG A 75 -6.50 3.83 -4.95
N ASN A 76 -7.46 4.17 -4.13
CA ASN A 76 -7.79 5.56 -3.93
C ASN A 76 -8.19 6.24 -5.24
N LEU A 77 -8.95 5.55 -6.06
CA LEU A 77 -9.33 6.12 -7.33
C LEU A 77 -10.54 7.01 -7.28
N THR A 78 -11.30 6.95 -6.20
CA THR A 78 -12.54 7.64 -6.20
C THR A 78 -12.54 8.99 -5.71
N ARG A 79 -11.43 9.47 -5.23
CA ARG A 79 -11.45 10.66 -4.64
C ARG A 79 -11.54 11.73 -5.53
N HIS A 80 -11.40 11.66 -6.66
CA HIS A 80 -11.45 12.82 -7.35
C HIS A 80 -12.59 12.94 -8.09
N ASP A 81 -13.39 12.75 -7.92
CA ASP A 81 -14.45 12.92 -8.64
C ASP A 81 -15.04 14.00 -8.46
N HIS A 82 -15.09 14.51 -8.58
CA HIS A 82 -15.65 15.48 -8.56
C HIS A 82 -15.62 16.01 -8.67
#